data_d13c138e1e883b546685daaa248b6294
#
_entry.id   d13c138e1e883b546685daaa248b6294
#
_cell.length_a   1.000
_cell.length_b   1.000
_cell.length_c   1.000
_cell.angle_alpha   90.00
_cell.angle_beta   90.00
_cell.angle_gamma   90.00
#
_symmetry.space_group_name_H-M   'P 1'
#
loop_
_entity.id
_entity.type
_entity.pdbx_description
1 polymer ?
#
loop_
_entity_poly.entity_id
_entity_poly.type
_entity_poly.pdbx_seq_one_letter_code
_entity_poly.pdbx_strand_id
1 'polypeptide(L)'
;MAAPAAIRSVAGMTEHPAGSSLAPAGPPQGEAAISVSDLRMHYAEREALTGLSFEVFRGELFALLGPNGAGKTTTVEILEGYRCRTGGQVSVLGADPWRASRGWRARIGVMLQETGPEPDLSVAECLGLYGGYYSHPWPAGDLLELTGLDAQAGLRATQLSGGQRRKLDLALALTGRPQVLFLDEPTTGFDPAARRDAWDTIAALKNTGTTIVLTTHYMEEAERLADRVAVITAGALVSQGPPGSLIARQATPAITFTLPAGLTTEDLPEPARRTVSGPPGRTVTLPAPSPLPMLRILADWADQAGHDLRDLEVRRPTLEDAYLQLTGETDPETAP
;
A
#
# COMPACT_ATOMS: atom_id res chain seq x y z
N MET A 1 22.93 -16.37 -5.91
CA MET A 1 21.85 -16.51 -6.91
C MET A 1 21.88 -15.26 -7.77
N ALA A 2 21.98 -15.39 -9.08
CA ALA A 2 22.17 -14.27 -10.01
C ALA A 2 20.81 -13.66 -10.38
N ALA A 3 20.71 -12.32 -10.38
CA ALA A 3 19.52 -11.61 -10.83
C ALA A 3 19.16 -11.92 -12.29
N PRO A 4 17.87 -11.89 -12.69
CA PRO A 4 17.45 -12.11 -14.08
C PRO A 4 18.14 -11.19 -15.08
N ALA A 5 18.41 -11.66 -16.26
CA ALA A 5 19.17 -10.93 -17.29
C ALA A 5 18.56 -9.55 -17.67
N ALA A 6 17.24 -9.39 -17.53
CA ALA A 6 16.53 -8.14 -17.79
C ALA A 6 16.81 -7.05 -16.73
N ILE A 7 17.28 -7.42 -15.54
CA ILE A 7 17.61 -6.50 -14.44
C ILE A 7 19.11 -6.11 -14.47
N ARG A 8 19.97 -6.89 -15.14
CA ARG A 8 21.41 -6.62 -15.20
C ARG A 8 21.82 -5.35 -15.95
N SER A 9 20.97 -4.82 -16.81
CA SER A 9 21.30 -3.62 -17.62
C SER A 9 21.14 -2.29 -16.86
N VAL A 10 20.56 -2.29 -15.65
CA VAL A 10 20.30 -1.05 -14.89
C VAL A 10 21.22 -0.89 -13.67
N ALA A 11 22.04 -1.91 -13.34
CA ALA A 11 22.91 -1.91 -12.15
C ALA A 11 24.31 -1.26 -12.36
N GLY A 12 24.43 -0.35 -13.28
CA GLY A 12 25.64 0.44 -13.52
C GLY A 12 25.47 1.89 -13.09
N MET A 13 26.17 2.28 -12.01
CA MET A 13 26.37 3.64 -11.45
C MET A 13 25.31 4.13 -10.46
N THR A 14 25.63 4.09 -9.16
CA THR A 14 26.10 5.27 -8.40
C THR A 14 26.37 4.90 -6.96
N GLU A 15 27.55 5.28 -6.46
CA GLU A 15 27.93 5.29 -5.06
C GLU A 15 27.04 6.26 -4.27
N HIS A 16 26.55 5.82 -3.12
CA HIS A 16 25.80 6.67 -2.17
C HIS A 16 26.79 7.48 -1.31
N PRO A 17 26.70 8.81 -1.28
CA PRO A 17 27.23 9.58 -0.18
C PRO A 17 26.23 9.58 0.99
N ALA A 18 26.74 9.27 2.18
CA ALA A 18 26.00 9.36 3.43
C ALA A 18 25.63 10.80 3.77
N GLY A 19 24.40 11.01 4.26
CA GLY A 19 23.99 12.18 5.01
C GLY A 19 23.38 13.31 4.20
N SER A 20 22.08 13.27 3.96
CA SER A 20 21.29 14.44 3.57
C SER A 20 19.97 14.43 4.32
N SER A 21 19.75 15.50 5.08
CA SER A 21 18.51 15.89 5.72
C SER A 21 17.32 15.76 4.77
N LEU A 22 16.32 14.94 5.13
CA LEU A 22 15.04 14.82 4.42
C LEU A 22 14.26 16.14 4.56
N ALA A 23 14.43 17.03 3.59
CA ALA A 23 13.45 18.08 3.32
C ALA A 23 12.17 17.40 2.77
N PRO A 24 10.95 17.89 3.07
CA PRO A 24 9.72 17.33 2.53
C PRO A 24 9.78 17.37 1.00
N ALA A 25 9.62 16.23 0.37
CA ALA A 25 9.55 16.11 -1.08
C ALA A 25 8.43 17.03 -1.59
N GLY A 26 8.77 17.94 -2.50
CA GLY A 26 7.80 18.78 -3.20
C GLY A 26 6.82 17.90 -4.00
N PRO A 27 5.71 18.48 -4.51
CA PRO A 27 4.74 17.73 -5.29
C PRO A 27 5.45 17.01 -6.44
N PRO A 28 5.09 15.76 -6.74
CA PRO A 28 5.74 14.99 -7.78
C PRO A 28 5.63 15.73 -9.11
N GLN A 29 6.77 15.93 -9.78
CA GLN A 29 6.87 16.61 -11.06
C GLN A 29 6.96 15.53 -12.14
N GLY A 30 5.87 15.31 -12.89
CA GLY A 30 5.83 14.33 -13.96
C GLY A 30 4.55 14.41 -14.80
N GLU A 31 4.56 13.75 -15.95
CA GLU A 31 3.36 13.57 -16.78
C GLU A 31 2.37 12.67 -16.03
N ALA A 32 1.11 13.10 -15.89
CA ALA A 32 0.06 12.29 -15.28
C ALA A 32 -0.27 11.10 -16.18
N ALA A 33 -0.14 9.89 -15.64
CA ALA A 33 -0.62 8.67 -16.28
C ALA A 33 -2.13 8.52 -16.07
N ILE A 34 -2.65 8.98 -14.93
CA ILE A 34 -4.07 8.96 -14.58
C ILE A 34 -4.45 10.33 -14.03
N SER A 35 -5.59 10.86 -14.51
CA SER A 35 -6.20 12.08 -13.98
C SER A 35 -7.68 11.83 -13.71
N VAL A 36 -8.10 12.14 -12.49
CA VAL A 36 -9.47 11.97 -11.99
C VAL A 36 -9.96 13.32 -11.45
N SER A 37 -11.10 13.78 -11.93
CA SER A 37 -11.70 15.04 -11.49
C SER A 37 -13.19 14.86 -11.21
N ASP A 38 -13.60 15.16 -9.98
CA ASP A 38 -14.97 15.09 -9.47
C ASP A 38 -15.66 13.74 -9.79
N LEU A 39 -14.93 12.63 -9.67
CA LEU A 39 -15.46 11.31 -10.01
C LEU A 39 -16.59 10.91 -9.09
N ARG A 40 -17.76 10.62 -9.70
CA ARG A 40 -18.99 10.24 -9.01
C ARG A 40 -19.51 8.90 -9.49
N MET A 41 -20.07 8.14 -8.57
CA MET A 41 -20.73 6.88 -8.87
C MET A 41 -21.92 6.64 -7.96
N HIS A 42 -23.10 6.44 -8.59
CA HIS A 42 -24.34 6.10 -7.92
C HIS A 42 -24.77 4.68 -8.29
N TYR A 43 -25.13 3.88 -7.29
CA TYR A 43 -25.79 2.58 -7.45
C TYR A 43 -27.22 2.71 -6.90
N ALA A 44 -28.20 2.80 -7.77
CA ALA A 44 -29.58 3.06 -7.39
C ALA A 44 -29.70 4.25 -6.40
N GLU A 45 -29.96 3.99 -5.12
CA GLU A 45 -30.10 5.04 -4.10
C GLU A 45 -28.80 5.32 -3.30
N ARG A 46 -27.71 4.54 -3.54
CA ARG A 46 -26.47 4.70 -2.81
C ARG A 46 -25.42 5.41 -3.65
N GLU A 47 -24.91 6.52 -3.14
CA GLU A 47 -23.73 7.17 -3.72
C GLU A 47 -22.48 6.45 -3.20
N ALA A 48 -21.75 5.82 -4.13
CA ALA A 48 -20.53 5.08 -3.81
C ALA A 48 -19.28 5.95 -3.93
N LEU A 49 -19.31 6.96 -4.80
CA LEU A 49 -18.24 7.95 -4.97
C LEU A 49 -18.87 9.34 -5.03
N THR A 50 -18.37 10.24 -4.19
CA THR A 50 -18.98 11.56 -3.91
C THR A 50 -18.20 12.74 -4.49
N GLY A 51 -17.27 12.49 -5.46
CA GLY A 51 -16.49 13.55 -6.11
C GLY A 51 -14.98 13.40 -5.86
N LEU A 52 -14.41 12.21 -6.12
CA LEU A 52 -12.97 11.98 -5.99
C LEU A 52 -12.19 12.78 -7.04
N SER A 53 -11.10 13.42 -6.60
CA SER A 53 -10.15 14.10 -7.48
C SER A 53 -8.72 13.80 -7.06
N PHE A 54 -7.94 13.22 -7.98
CA PHE A 54 -6.52 12.91 -7.77
C PHE A 54 -5.81 12.67 -9.10
N GLU A 55 -4.49 12.68 -9.07
CA GLU A 55 -3.64 12.34 -10.19
C GLU A 55 -2.65 11.25 -9.79
N VAL A 56 -2.28 10.39 -10.74
CA VAL A 56 -1.20 9.41 -10.61
C VAL A 56 -0.17 9.69 -11.70
N PHE A 57 1.09 9.83 -11.31
CA PHE A 57 2.18 10.17 -12.23
C PHE A 57 2.82 8.90 -12.81
N ARG A 58 3.51 9.06 -13.97
CA ARG A 58 4.19 7.92 -14.61
C ARG A 58 5.29 7.35 -13.72
N GLY A 59 5.33 6.02 -13.62
CA GLY A 59 6.30 5.28 -12.80
C GLY A 59 6.04 5.36 -11.29
N GLU A 60 4.93 6.00 -10.88
CA GLU A 60 4.54 6.08 -9.47
C GLU A 60 3.81 4.80 -9.03
N LEU A 61 4.04 4.37 -7.79
CA LEU A 61 3.17 3.44 -7.09
C LEU A 61 2.23 4.26 -6.20
N PHE A 62 0.97 4.32 -6.61
CA PHE A 62 -0.09 5.06 -5.94
C PHE A 62 -1.06 4.10 -5.24
N ALA A 63 -1.24 4.26 -3.94
CA ALA A 63 -2.13 3.41 -3.16
C ALA A 63 -3.45 4.12 -2.84
N LEU A 64 -4.58 3.45 -3.10
CA LEU A 64 -5.90 3.80 -2.62
C LEU A 64 -6.16 3.04 -1.31
N LEU A 65 -6.14 3.74 -0.19
CA LEU A 65 -6.29 3.19 1.15
C LEU A 65 -7.66 3.53 1.71
N GLY A 66 -8.30 2.60 2.40
CA GLY A 66 -9.57 2.82 3.08
C GLY A 66 -10.25 1.52 3.48
N PRO A 67 -11.33 1.59 4.30
CA PRO A 67 -12.04 0.42 4.77
C PRO A 67 -12.82 -0.26 3.63
N ASN A 68 -13.36 -1.44 3.91
CA ASN A 68 -14.25 -2.11 2.97
C ASN A 68 -15.50 -1.27 2.71
N GLY A 69 -15.87 -1.14 1.44
CA GLY A 69 -17.00 -0.30 1.03
C GLY A 69 -16.69 1.20 0.90
N ALA A 70 -15.44 1.64 1.08
CA ALA A 70 -15.03 3.03 0.90
C ALA A 70 -15.07 3.54 -0.56
N GLY A 71 -15.21 2.64 -1.54
CA GLY A 71 -15.24 2.98 -2.96
C GLY A 71 -13.95 2.65 -3.73
N LYS A 72 -12.96 1.98 -3.11
CA LYS A 72 -11.68 1.62 -3.75
C LYS A 72 -11.85 0.80 -5.02
N THR A 73 -12.49 -0.37 -4.92
CA THR A 73 -12.75 -1.26 -6.07
C THR A 73 -13.59 -0.57 -7.14
N THR A 74 -14.63 0.19 -6.76
CA THR A 74 -15.44 0.98 -7.71
C THR A 74 -14.57 1.99 -8.46
N THR A 75 -13.65 2.66 -7.77
CA THR A 75 -12.72 3.60 -8.41
C THR A 75 -11.83 2.87 -9.42
N VAL A 76 -11.21 1.76 -9.03
CA VAL A 76 -10.33 0.97 -9.91
C VAL A 76 -11.09 0.42 -11.11
N GLU A 77 -12.27 -0.16 -10.94
CA GLU A 77 -13.13 -0.65 -12.04
C GLU A 77 -13.46 0.44 -13.07
N ILE A 78 -13.63 1.70 -12.62
CA ILE A 78 -13.84 2.84 -13.53
C ILE A 78 -12.53 3.19 -14.26
N LEU A 79 -11.39 3.17 -13.59
CA LEU A 79 -10.08 3.46 -14.19
C LEU A 79 -9.66 2.39 -15.22
N GLU A 80 -10.06 1.15 -15.02
CA GLU A 80 -9.84 0.03 -15.94
C GLU A 80 -10.78 0.06 -17.16
N GLY A 81 -11.86 0.87 -17.09
CA GLY A 81 -12.90 0.90 -18.11
C GLY A 81 -13.86 -0.29 -18.03
N TYR A 82 -13.89 -1.00 -16.92
CA TYR A 82 -14.86 -2.08 -16.65
C TYR A 82 -16.23 -1.51 -16.26
N ARG A 83 -16.24 -0.34 -15.59
CA ARG A 83 -17.45 0.32 -15.07
C ARG A 83 -17.59 1.74 -15.63
N CYS A 84 -18.83 2.10 -16.02
CA CYS A 84 -19.15 3.47 -16.42
C CYS A 84 -19.45 4.31 -15.17
N ARG A 85 -18.78 5.44 -15.04
CA ARG A 85 -19.07 6.44 -14.00
C ARG A 85 -20.38 7.17 -14.25
N THR A 86 -21.00 7.71 -13.20
CA THR A 86 -22.21 8.54 -13.32
C THR A 86 -21.90 10.03 -13.44
N GLY A 87 -20.71 10.49 -13.04
CA GLY A 87 -20.28 11.88 -13.15
C GLY A 87 -18.76 12.03 -13.07
N GLY A 88 -18.30 13.26 -13.34
CA GLY A 88 -16.89 13.60 -13.33
C GLY A 88 -16.14 13.22 -14.61
N GLN A 89 -14.82 13.43 -14.57
CA GLN A 89 -13.91 13.17 -15.69
C GLN A 89 -12.80 12.21 -15.26
N VAL A 90 -12.46 11.27 -16.13
CA VAL A 90 -11.37 10.31 -15.92
C VAL A 90 -10.58 10.18 -17.22
N SER A 91 -9.28 10.27 -17.10
CA SER A 91 -8.32 9.99 -18.16
C SER A 91 -7.27 9.01 -17.67
N VAL A 92 -7.03 7.92 -18.39
CA VAL A 92 -5.95 6.96 -18.16
C VAL A 92 -5.14 6.83 -19.44
N LEU A 93 -3.85 7.12 -19.37
CA LEU A 93 -2.95 7.17 -20.52
C LEU A 93 -3.48 8.06 -21.66
N GLY A 94 -4.13 9.19 -21.30
CA GLY A 94 -4.68 10.18 -22.23
C GLY A 94 -6.03 9.80 -22.85
N ALA A 95 -6.71 8.75 -22.40
CA ALA A 95 -7.99 8.33 -22.93
C ALA A 95 -9.05 8.15 -21.81
N ASP A 96 -10.32 8.34 -22.17
CA ASP A 96 -11.45 7.95 -21.30
C ASP A 96 -11.57 6.42 -21.29
N PRO A 97 -11.38 5.76 -20.14
CA PRO A 97 -11.35 4.28 -20.05
C PRO A 97 -12.62 3.61 -20.56
N TRP A 98 -13.80 4.22 -20.32
CA TRP A 98 -15.08 3.67 -20.76
C TRP A 98 -15.22 3.59 -22.28
N ARG A 99 -14.55 4.50 -23.01
CA ARG A 99 -14.58 4.60 -24.47
C ARG A 99 -13.30 4.09 -25.14
N ALA A 100 -12.41 3.50 -24.37
CA ALA A 100 -11.08 3.17 -24.81
C ALA A 100 -11.04 2.01 -25.82
N SER A 101 -10.07 2.09 -26.74
CA SER A 101 -9.86 1.11 -27.80
C SER A 101 -9.17 -0.17 -27.28
N ARG A 102 -9.13 -1.22 -28.13
CA ARG A 102 -8.35 -2.42 -27.86
C ARG A 102 -6.86 -2.11 -27.65
N GLY A 103 -6.30 -1.19 -28.45
CA GLY A 103 -4.90 -0.77 -28.31
C GLY A 103 -4.61 -0.07 -26.97
N TRP A 104 -5.58 0.63 -26.42
CA TRP A 104 -5.47 1.18 -25.07
C TRP A 104 -5.48 0.06 -24.00
N ARG A 105 -6.39 -0.91 -24.11
CA ARG A 105 -6.49 -2.04 -23.19
C ARG A 105 -5.22 -2.87 -23.15
N ALA A 106 -4.50 -2.98 -24.26
CA ALA A 106 -3.21 -3.66 -24.33
C ALA A 106 -2.09 -2.93 -23.54
N ARG A 107 -2.33 -1.68 -23.12
CA ARG A 107 -1.35 -0.86 -22.35
C ARG A 107 -1.62 -0.88 -20.85
N ILE A 108 -2.70 -1.52 -20.40
CA ILE A 108 -3.03 -1.69 -18.99
C ILE A 108 -2.94 -3.17 -18.61
N GLY A 109 -2.51 -3.43 -17.39
CA GLY A 109 -2.58 -4.73 -16.74
C GLY A 109 -3.57 -4.64 -15.59
N VAL A 110 -4.33 -5.71 -15.37
CA VAL A 110 -5.37 -5.76 -14.34
C VAL A 110 -5.26 -7.07 -13.58
N MET A 111 -5.13 -6.99 -12.27
CA MET A 111 -5.22 -8.11 -11.36
C MET A 111 -6.50 -7.97 -10.53
N LEU A 112 -7.52 -8.73 -10.89
CA LEU A 112 -8.82 -8.69 -10.24
C LEU A 112 -8.87 -9.56 -8.97
N GLN A 113 -9.82 -9.24 -8.08
CA GLN A 113 -9.95 -9.92 -6.79
C GLN A 113 -10.41 -11.39 -6.92
N GLU A 114 -11.32 -11.68 -7.85
CA GLU A 114 -12.01 -12.98 -7.95
C GLU A 114 -11.81 -13.73 -9.28
N THR A 115 -10.98 -13.26 -10.19
CA THR A 115 -10.71 -14.00 -11.43
C THR A 115 -9.56 -14.96 -11.23
N GLY A 116 -9.73 -16.17 -11.73
CA GLY A 116 -8.69 -17.19 -11.75
C GLY A 116 -8.24 -17.50 -13.16
N PRO A 117 -7.01 -18.00 -13.34
CA PRO A 117 -6.52 -18.50 -14.61
C PRO A 117 -7.33 -19.75 -15.04
N GLU A 118 -7.19 -20.13 -16.32
CA GLU A 118 -7.84 -21.31 -16.89
C GLU A 118 -7.50 -22.57 -16.06
N PRO A 119 -8.49 -23.24 -15.45
CA PRO A 119 -8.25 -24.25 -14.42
C PRO A 119 -7.51 -25.49 -14.93
N ASP A 120 -7.69 -25.84 -16.20
CA ASP A 120 -7.12 -27.03 -16.81
C ASP A 120 -5.75 -26.82 -17.47
N LEU A 121 -5.33 -25.57 -17.63
CA LEU A 121 -4.02 -25.24 -18.19
C LEU A 121 -2.95 -25.22 -17.10
N SER A 122 -1.74 -25.58 -17.49
CA SER A 122 -0.54 -25.36 -16.67
C SER A 122 -0.21 -23.86 -16.59
N VAL A 123 0.59 -23.47 -15.60
CA VAL A 123 1.06 -22.10 -15.44
C VAL A 123 1.72 -21.57 -16.72
N ALA A 124 2.60 -22.38 -17.34
CA ALA A 124 3.27 -22.01 -18.59
C ALA A 124 2.30 -21.88 -19.77
N GLU A 125 1.31 -22.79 -19.87
CA GLU A 125 0.28 -22.73 -20.91
C GLU A 125 -0.64 -21.52 -20.73
N CYS A 126 -1.01 -21.16 -19.49
CA CYS A 126 -1.74 -19.92 -19.21
C CYS A 126 -0.98 -18.70 -19.73
N LEU A 127 0.30 -18.56 -19.38
CA LEU A 127 1.14 -17.44 -19.83
C LEU A 127 1.29 -17.43 -21.36
N GLY A 128 1.42 -18.59 -21.99
CA GLY A 128 1.47 -18.72 -23.44
C GLY A 128 0.17 -18.29 -24.12
N LEU A 129 -0.97 -18.75 -23.59
CA LEU A 129 -2.30 -18.39 -24.10
C LEU A 129 -2.54 -16.88 -24.03
N TYR A 130 -2.33 -16.29 -22.85
CA TYR A 130 -2.52 -14.84 -22.66
C TYR A 130 -1.50 -14.02 -23.44
N GLY A 131 -0.24 -14.52 -23.58
CA GLY A 131 0.76 -13.92 -24.44
C GLY A 131 0.31 -13.79 -25.90
N GLY A 132 -0.47 -14.74 -26.39
CA GLY A 132 -1.03 -14.71 -27.74
C GLY A 132 -1.98 -13.54 -28.04
N TYR A 133 -2.50 -12.85 -27.03
CA TYR A 133 -3.34 -11.67 -27.21
C TYR A 133 -2.56 -10.37 -27.47
N TYR A 134 -1.23 -10.38 -27.25
CA TYR A 134 -0.39 -9.20 -27.35
C TYR A 134 0.63 -9.34 -28.47
N SER A 135 0.93 -8.24 -29.16
CA SER A 135 1.93 -8.24 -30.22
C SER A 135 3.36 -8.35 -29.72
N HIS A 136 3.62 -7.89 -28.50
CA HIS A 136 4.94 -7.90 -27.86
C HIS A 136 4.82 -8.33 -26.39
N PRO A 137 4.44 -9.59 -26.12
CA PRO A 137 4.26 -10.07 -24.76
C PRO A 137 5.59 -10.11 -24.00
N TRP A 138 5.49 -10.09 -22.69
CA TRP A 138 6.64 -10.42 -21.84
C TRP A 138 6.94 -11.93 -21.99
N PRO A 139 8.21 -12.36 -22.13
CA PRO A 139 8.53 -13.78 -22.21
C PRO A 139 8.03 -14.53 -20.98
N ALA A 140 7.37 -15.67 -21.18
CA ALA A 140 6.80 -16.44 -20.09
C ALA A 140 7.85 -16.86 -19.04
N GLY A 141 9.08 -17.20 -19.49
CA GLY A 141 10.18 -17.54 -18.58
C GLY A 141 10.56 -16.40 -17.66
N ASP A 142 10.64 -15.16 -18.17
CA ASP A 142 10.95 -13.97 -17.36
C ASP A 142 9.84 -13.68 -16.33
N LEU A 143 8.58 -13.91 -16.70
CA LEU A 143 7.43 -13.75 -15.79
C LEU A 143 7.43 -14.80 -14.69
N LEU A 144 7.76 -16.06 -15.02
CA LEU A 144 7.90 -17.13 -14.05
C LEU A 144 8.99 -16.80 -13.02
N GLU A 145 10.18 -16.38 -13.49
CA GLU A 145 11.28 -15.99 -12.62
C GLU A 145 10.92 -14.80 -11.75
N LEU A 146 10.31 -13.75 -12.31
CA LEU A 146 9.90 -12.55 -11.59
C LEU A 146 8.90 -12.85 -10.46
N THR A 147 7.95 -13.76 -10.71
CA THR A 147 6.90 -14.11 -9.75
C THR A 147 7.26 -15.31 -8.88
N GLY A 148 8.42 -15.93 -9.11
CA GLY A 148 8.90 -17.11 -8.37
C GLY A 148 8.01 -18.34 -8.59
N LEU A 149 7.55 -18.55 -9.82
CA LEU A 149 6.71 -19.68 -10.24
C LEU A 149 7.44 -20.68 -11.14
N ASP A 150 8.78 -20.60 -11.27
CA ASP A 150 9.55 -21.50 -12.12
C ASP A 150 9.31 -22.98 -11.82
N ALA A 151 9.33 -23.32 -10.54
CA ALA A 151 9.10 -24.70 -10.08
C ALA A 151 7.66 -25.20 -10.34
N GLN A 152 6.71 -24.29 -10.52
CA GLN A 152 5.30 -24.56 -10.76
C GLN A 152 4.89 -24.47 -12.23
N ALA A 153 5.83 -24.15 -13.14
CA ALA A 153 5.52 -23.91 -14.56
C ALA A 153 4.69 -25.02 -15.22
N GLY A 154 4.92 -26.29 -14.86
CA GLY A 154 4.20 -27.44 -15.37
C GLY A 154 2.94 -27.84 -14.57
N LEU A 155 2.66 -27.21 -13.42
CA LEU A 155 1.48 -27.51 -12.61
C LEU A 155 0.24 -26.83 -13.21
N ARG A 156 -0.91 -27.50 -13.10
CA ARG A 156 -2.20 -26.89 -13.46
C ARG A 156 -2.57 -25.80 -12.47
N ALA A 157 -3.29 -24.79 -12.92
CA ALA A 157 -3.76 -23.71 -12.06
C ALA A 157 -4.57 -24.19 -10.84
N THR A 158 -5.30 -25.29 -10.98
CA THR A 158 -6.05 -25.94 -9.87
C THR A 158 -5.16 -26.57 -8.80
N GLN A 159 -3.91 -26.88 -9.12
CA GLN A 159 -2.94 -27.53 -8.20
C GLN A 159 -2.14 -26.50 -7.40
N LEU A 160 -2.28 -25.21 -7.72
CA LEU A 160 -1.59 -24.13 -7.04
C LEU A 160 -2.22 -23.83 -5.68
N SER A 161 -1.40 -23.50 -4.69
CA SER A 161 -1.88 -22.86 -3.46
C SER A 161 -2.52 -21.50 -3.76
N GLY A 162 -3.30 -20.94 -2.82
CA GLY A 162 -3.90 -19.61 -2.98
C GLY A 162 -2.86 -18.52 -3.30
N GLY A 163 -1.72 -18.52 -2.59
CA GLY A 163 -0.64 -17.59 -2.85
C GLY A 163 0.03 -17.80 -4.21
N GLN A 164 0.25 -19.04 -4.64
CA GLN A 164 0.81 -19.33 -5.97
C GLN A 164 -0.16 -18.92 -7.09
N ARG A 165 -1.46 -19.12 -6.89
CA ARG A 165 -2.49 -18.67 -7.84
C ARG A 165 -2.46 -17.15 -7.98
N ARG A 166 -2.35 -16.42 -6.87
CA ARG A 166 -2.26 -14.96 -6.88
C ARG A 166 -0.99 -14.44 -7.57
N LYS A 167 0.13 -15.16 -7.43
CA LYS A 167 1.36 -14.90 -8.20
C LYS A 167 1.16 -15.12 -9.71
N LEU A 168 0.37 -16.13 -10.09
CA LEU A 168 0.02 -16.34 -11.49
C LEU A 168 -0.91 -15.24 -12.01
N ASP A 169 -1.90 -14.78 -11.24
CA ASP A 169 -2.75 -13.65 -11.62
C ASP A 169 -1.91 -12.39 -11.88
N LEU A 170 -0.91 -12.12 -11.03
CA LEU A 170 0.03 -11.03 -11.24
C LEU A 170 0.86 -11.23 -12.54
N ALA A 171 1.38 -12.42 -12.78
CA ALA A 171 2.13 -12.74 -14.01
C ALA A 171 1.27 -12.54 -15.26
N LEU A 172 -0.01 -12.95 -15.22
CA LEU A 172 -0.96 -12.74 -16.32
C LEU A 172 -1.24 -11.24 -16.56
N ALA A 173 -1.41 -10.45 -15.49
CA ALA A 173 -1.59 -9.01 -15.62
C ALA A 173 -0.39 -8.29 -16.24
N LEU A 174 0.80 -8.85 -16.09
CA LEU A 174 2.05 -8.33 -16.65
C LEU A 174 2.32 -8.76 -18.10
N THR A 175 1.64 -9.78 -18.59
CA THR A 175 1.95 -10.41 -19.90
C THR A 175 2.02 -9.42 -21.04
N GLY A 176 1.18 -8.38 -21.06
CA GLY A 176 1.12 -7.34 -22.09
C GLY A 176 2.17 -6.24 -21.97
N ARG A 177 3.11 -6.29 -21.03
CA ARG A 177 4.03 -5.19 -20.69
C ARG A 177 3.27 -3.87 -20.43
N PRO A 178 2.39 -3.84 -19.43
CA PRO A 178 1.51 -2.69 -19.21
C PRO A 178 2.30 -1.44 -18.82
N GLN A 179 1.78 -0.27 -19.24
CA GLN A 179 2.27 1.03 -18.77
C GLN A 179 1.61 1.43 -17.44
N VAL A 180 0.38 0.95 -17.20
CA VAL A 180 -0.31 1.06 -15.92
C VAL A 180 -0.78 -0.31 -15.49
N LEU A 181 -0.48 -0.67 -14.25
CA LEU A 181 -0.88 -1.93 -13.62
C LEU A 181 -1.85 -1.61 -12.48
N PHE A 182 -3.03 -2.20 -12.50
CA PHE A 182 -4.02 -2.12 -11.43
C PHE A 182 -3.96 -3.40 -10.59
N LEU A 183 -3.81 -3.25 -9.27
CA LEU A 183 -3.75 -4.33 -8.30
C LEU A 183 -4.85 -4.12 -7.26
N ASP A 184 -5.95 -4.86 -7.37
CA ASP A 184 -7.04 -4.78 -6.41
C ASP A 184 -6.83 -5.79 -5.29
N GLU A 185 -6.44 -5.30 -4.10
CA GLU A 185 -6.14 -6.07 -2.88
C GLU A 185 -5.21 -7.29 -3.14
N PRO A 186 -4.01 -7.10 -3.69
CA PRO A 186 -3.18 -8.19 -4.24
C PRO A 186 -2.71 -9.19 -3.20
N THR A 187 -2.65 -8.84 -1.91
CA THR A 187 -2.12 -9.70 -0.84
C THR A 187 -3.18 -10.20 0.14
N THR A 188 -4.46 -9.95 -0.17
CA THR A 188 -5.56 -10.46 0.67
C THR A 188 -5.55 -11.98 0.70
N GLY A 189 -5.62 -12.54 1.92
CA GLY A 189 -5.58 -13.99 2.16
C GLY A 189 -4.18 -14.61 2.17
N PHE A 190 -3.12 -13.81 2.06
CA PHE A 190 -1.75 -14.31 2.19
C PHE A 190 -1.34 -14.46 3.65
N ASP A 191 -0.53 -15.48 3.93
CA ASP A 191 0.23 -15.53 5.16
C ASP A 191 1.31 -14.42 5.19
N PRO A 192 1.88 -14.09 6.37
CA PRO A 192 2.86 -13.01 6.48
C PRO A 192 4.13 -13.19 5.63
N ALA A 193 4.55 -14.40 5.32
CA ALA A 193 5.72 -14.67 4.49
C ALA A 193 5.40 -14.44 3.02
N ALA A 194 4.29 -15.03 2.52
CA ALA A 194 3.82 -14.85 1.15
C ALA A 194 3.51 -13.38 0.83
N ARG A 195 2.98 -12.62 1.82
CA ARG A 195 2.72 -11.19 1.68
C ARG A 195 4.02 -10.41 1.45
N ARG A 196 5.06 -10.68 2.22
CA ARG A 196 6.39 -10.03 2.04
C ARG A 196 6.99 -10.32 0.68
N ASP A 197 6.91 -11.57 0.21
CA ASP A 197 7.39 -11.96 -1.12
C ASP A 197 6.63 -11.22 -2.24
N ALA A 198 5.31 -11.05 -2.09
CA ALA A 198 4.50 -10.29 -3.04
C ALA A 198 4.89 -8.80 -3.05
N TRP A 199 5.13 -8.20 -1.87
CA TRP A 199 5.60 -6.82 -1.77
C TRP A 199 6.95 -6.62 -2.46
N ASP A 200 7.89 -7.55 -2.30
CA ASP A 200 9.19 -7.48 -2.96
C ASP A 200 9.05 -7.58 -4.49
N THR A 201 8.13 -8.43 -4.97
CA THR A 201 7.79 -8.53 -6.39
C THR A 201 7.18 -7.22 -6.93
N ILE A 202 6.22 -6.63 -6.21
CA ILE A 202 5.59 -5.35 -6.60
C ILE A 202 6.61 -4.21 -6.58
N ALA A 203 7.49 -4.16 -5.59
CA ALA A 203 8.58 -3.18 -5.52
C ALA A 203 9.57 -3.32 -6.70
N ALA A 204 9.88 -4.55 -7.10
CA ALA A 204 10.72 -4.81 -8.27
C ALA A 204 10.07 -4.30 -9.57
N LEU A 205 8.77 -4.47 -9.73
CA LEU A 205 8.00 -3.95 -10.87
C LEU A 205 8.02 -2.43 -10.96
N LYS A 206 7.90 -1.73 -9.84
CA LYS A 206 8.03 -0.27 -9.80
C LYS A 206 9.37 0.20 -10.38
N ASN A 207 10.46 -0.50 -10.08
CA ASN A 207 11.79 -0.17 -10.58
C ASN A 207 11.92 -0.33 -12.11
N THR A 208 10.98 -0.99 -12.79
CA THR A 208 10.93 -1.07 -14.26
C THR A 208 10.30 0.16 -14.92
N GLY A 209 9.79 1.11 -14.13
CA GLY A 209 9.08 2.31 -14.62
C GLY A 209 7.59 2.09 -14.89
N THR A 210 7.04 0.96 -14.50
CA THR A 210 5.60 0.69 -14.58
C THR A 210 4.85 1.56 -13.55
N THR A 211 3.80 2.25 -13.98
CA THR A 211 2.89 2.95 -13.07
C THR A 211 1.98 1.93 -12.41
N ILE A 212 1.86 1.96 -11.09
CA ILE A 212 1.07 0.98 -10.34
C ILE A 212 -0.01 1.70 -9.53
N VAL A 213 -1.26 1.25 -9.66
CA VAL A 213 -2.36 1.63 -8.77
C VAL A 213 -2.72 0.43 -7.93
N LEU A 214 -2.57 0.58 -6.63
CA LEU A 214 -2.78 -0.46 -5.64
C LEU A 214 -3.98 -0.10 -4.76
N THR A 215 -4.97 -0.99 -4.62
CA THR A 215 -5.94 -0.87 -3.53
C THR A 215 -5.54 -1.77 -2.37
N THR A 216 -5.69 -1.29 -1.17
CA THR A 216 -5.46 -2.10 0.03
C THR A 216 -6.24 -1.56 1.23
N HIS A 217 -6.49 -2.42 2.17
CA HIS A 217 -6.90 -2.07 3.53
C HIS A 217 -5.78 -2.31 4.55
N TYR A 218 -4.63 -2.85 4.11
CA TYR A 218 -3.44 -3.02 4.94
C TYR A 218 -2.57 -1.76 4.90
N MET A 219 -2.51 -1.03 6.01
CA MET A 219 -1.73 0.21 6.14
C MET A 219 -0.23 -0.04 5.92
N GLU A 220 0.29 -1.15 6.45
CA GLU A 220 1.70 -1.56 6.29
C GLU A 220 2.09 -1.74 4.81
N GLU A 221 1.19 -2.29 3.99
CA GLU A 221 1.39 -2.45 2.54
C GLU A 221 1.54 -1.10 1.85
N ALA A 222 0.62 -0.17 2.14
CA ALA A 222 0.66 1.18 1.59
C ALA A 222 1.90 1.96 2.07
N GLU A 223 2.26 1.83 3.36
CA GLU A 223 3.44 2.49 3.94
C GLU A 223 4.74 1.99 3.31
N ARG A 224 4.84 0.68 3.06
CA ARG A 224 6.05 0.05 2.51
C ARG A 224 6.24 0.30 1.02
N LEU A 225 5.17 0.27 0.24
CA LEU A 225 5.24 0.22 -1.22
C LEU A 225 4.99 1.57 -1.90
N ALA A 226 4.05 2.36 -1.37
CA ALA A 226 3.54 3.51 -2.08
C ALA A 226 4.46 4.73 -2.03
N ASP A 227 4.59 5.41 -3.17
CA ASP A 227 5.16 6.76 -3.23
C ASP A 227 4.18 7.77 -2.65
N ARG A 228 2.89 7.58 -2.98
CA ARG A 228 1.78 8.39 -2.46
C ARG A 228 0.59 7.51 -2.15
N VAL A 229 -0.14 7.91 -1.12
CA VAL A 229 -1.37 7.28 -0.67
C VAL A 229 -2.51 8.29 -0.79
N ALA A 230 -3.67 7.84 -1.26
CA ALA A 230 -4.94 8.53 -1.14
C ALA A 230 -5.83 7.77 -0.16
N VAL A 231 -6.20 8.42 0.94
CA VAL A 231 -7.11 7.88 1.95
C VAL A 231 -8.54 8.19 1.54
N ILE A 232 -9.33 7.13 1.33
CA ILE A 232 -10.74 7.22 0.90
C ILE A 232 -11.63 6.67 2.01
N THR A 233 -12.64 7.43 2.38
CA THR A 233 -13.68 7.01 3.33
C THR A 233 -15.05 7.47 2.83
N ALA A 234 -16.04 6.58 2.84
CA ALA A 234 -17.41 6.86 2.40
C ALA A 234 -17.50 7.52 1.01
N GLY A 235 -16.68 7.09 0.07
CA GLY A 235 -16.67 7.60 -1.31
C GLY A 235 -15.98 8.95 -1.50
N ALA A 236 -15.39 9.52 -0.45
CA ALA A 236 -14.68 10.81 -0.49
C ALA A 236 -13.17 10.64 -0.26
N LEU A 237 -12.38 11.52 -0.88
CA LEU A 237 -10.95 11.64 -0.61
C LEU A 237 -10.76 12.47 0.67
N VAL A 238 -10.21 11.86 1.72
CA VAL A 238 -9.95 12.53 3.01
C VAL A 238 -8.58 13.20 3.04
N SER A 239 -7.56 12.51 2.53
CA SER A 239 -6.18 13.02 2.49
C SER A 239 -5.38 12.31 1.40
N GLN A 240 -4.33 12.97 0.90
CA GLN A 240 -3.36 12.35 0.00
C GLN A 240 -1.95 12.91 0.19
N GLY A 241 -0.96 12.07 -0.07
CA GLY A 241 0.45 12.46 -0.01
C GLY A 241 1.38 11.26 0.19
N PRO A 242 2.70 11.50 0.24
CA PRO A 242 3.65 10.48 0.65
C PRO A 242 3.32 9.93 2.04
N PRO A 243 3.44 8.61 2.29
CA PRO A 243 3.13 8.00 3.59
C PRO A 243 3.78 8.73 4.76
N GLY A 244 5.09 8.98 4.68
CA GLY A 244 5.82 9.70 5.73
C GLY A 244 5.30 11.11 6.01
N SER A 245 4.77 11.82 4.99
CA SER A 245 4.18 13.15 5.17
C SER A 245 2.81 13.09 5.85
N LEU A 246 2.00 12.05 5.54
CA LEU A 246 0.72 11.80 6.21
C LEU A 246 0.95 11.47 7.69
N ILE A 247 1.89 10.58 7.97
CA ILE A 247 2.29 10.20 9.34
C ILE A 247 2.74 11.44 10.12
N ALA A 248 3.68 12.23 9.57
CA ALA A 248 4.22 13.38 10.26
C ALA A 248 3.20 14.50 10.58
N ARG A 249 2.11 14.59 9.80
CA ARG A 249 1.05 15.59 10.01
C ARG A 249 0.01 15.15 11.04
N GLN A 250 -0.23 13.86 11.17
CA GLN A 250 -1.38 13.34 11.91
C GLN A 250 -0.99 12.59 13.18
N ALA A 251 0.21 12.03 13.25
CA ALA A 251 0.59 11.15 14.35
C ALA A 251 1.88 11.62 15.04
N THR A 252 1.93 11.44 16.35
CA THR A 252 3.05 11.84 17.21
C THR A 252 3.76 10.61 17.73
N PRO A 253 5.12 10.57 17.75
CA PRO A 253 5.86 9.52 18.43
C PRO A 253 5.40 9.35 19.88
N ALA A 254 5.39 8.13 20.37
CA ALA A 254 4.99 7.84 21.74
C ALA A 254 6.03 6.99 22.46
N ILE A 255 6.10 7.12 23.77
CA ILE A 255 6.84 6.24 24.65
C ILE A 255 5.83 5.35 25.35
N THR A 256 5.99 4.03 25.23
CA THR A 256 5.18 3.04 25.92
C THR A 256 6.02 2.29 26.94
N PHE A 257 5.45 1.97 28.08
CA PHE A 257 6.06 1.15 29.12
C PHE A 257 5.02 0.58 30.06
N THR A 258 5.40 -0.48 30.79
CA THR A 258 4.56 -1.07 31.82
C THR A 258 4.87 -0.43 33.17
N LEU A 259 3.84 0.13 33.83
CA LEU A 259 3.94 0.68 35.19
C LEU A 259 4.35 -0.41 36.17
N PRO A 260 5.30 -0.14 37.08
CA PRO A 260 5.62 -1.00 38.18
C PRO A 260 4.39 -1.32 39.07
N ALA A 261 4.39 -2.49 39.68
CA ALA A 261 3.29 -2.92 40.55
C ALA A 261 3.06 -1.93 41.71
N GLY A 262 1.82 -1.51 41.89
CA GLY A 262 1.46 -0.59 42.96
C GLY A 262 1.53 0.90 42.63
N LEU A 263 1.99 1.24 41.41
CA LEU A 263 1.97 2.61 40.91
C LEU A 263 0.78 2.84 39.98
N THR A 264 0.39 4.10 39.91
CA THR A 264 -0.64 4.64 39.01
C THR A 264 -0.04 5.70 38.10
N THR A 265 -0.80 6.15 37.13
CA THR A 265 -0.37 7.26 36.24
C THR A 265 -0.16 8.58 36.99
N GLU A 266 -0.75 8.73 38.20
CA GLU A 266 -0.56 9.90 39.06
C GLU A 266 0.82 9.97 39.72
N ASP A 267 1.50 8.82 39.83
CA ASP A 267 2.86 8.72 40.42
C ASP A 267 3.96 9.09 39.41
N LEU A 268 3.59 9.28 38.13
CA LEU A 268 4.54 9.66 37.09
C LEU A 268 5.09 11.08 37.31
N PRO A 269 6.34 11.32 36.90
CA PRO A 269 6.94 12.67 36.98
C PRO A 269 6.25 13.64 36.01
N GLU A 270 6.28 14.92 36.35
CA GLU A 270 5.94 15.96 35.39
C GLU A 270 7.08 16.15 34.35
N PRO A 271 6.81 16.28 33.04
CA PRO A 271 5.49 16.45 32.40
C PRO A 271 4.82 15.13 31.98
N ALA A 272 5.40 13.95 32.26
CA ALA A 272 4.87 12.65 31.81
C ALA A 272 3.40 12.46 32.25
N ARG A 273 3.09 12.77 33.52
CA ARG A 273 1.73 12.66 34.07
C ARG A 273 0.68 13.43 33.29
N ARG A 274 1.02 14.61 32.73
CA ARG A 274 0.09 15.45 31.96
C ARG A 274 -0.13 14.97 30.55
N THR A 275 0.75 14.12 30.01
CA THR A 275 0.72 13.68 28.63
C THR A 275 0.20 12.25 28.45
N VAL A 276 -0.12 11.55 29.56
CA VAL A 276 -0.65 10.20 29.51
C VAL A 276 -1.90 10.13 28.62
N SER A 277 -1.94 9.21 27.68
CA SER A 277 -3.08 8.92 26.83
C SER A 277 -3.45 7.44 26.93
N GLY A 278 -4.74 7.13 26.78
CA GLY A 278 -5.26 5.78 26.80
C GLY A 278 -6.05 5.44 28.09
N PRO A 279 -6.71 4.26 28.11
CA PRO A 279 -7.49 3.82 29.26
C PRO A 279 -6.58 3.54 30.48
N PRO A 280 -7.08 3.65 31.70
CA PRO A 280 -6.32 3.33 32.90
C PRO A 280 -5.94 1.84 32.86
N GLY A 281 -4.63 1.58 32.85
CA GLY A 281 -4.07 0.23 32.76
C GLY A 281 -2.61 0.21 33.19
N ARG A 282 -2.00 -0.98 33.21
CA ARG A 282 -0.57 -1.11 33.54
C ARG A 282 0.34 -0.59 32.42
N THR A 283 -0.10 -0.64 31.17
CA THR A 283 0.65 -0.08 30.03
C THR A 283 0.31 1.41 29.89
N VAL A 284 1.35 2.23 29.91
CA VAL A 284 1.25 3.68 29.76
C VAL A 284 1.74 4.07 28.37
N THR A 285 1.00 4.95 27.70
CA THR A 285 1.39 5.57 26.44
C THR A 285 1.53 7.08 26.65
N LEU A 286 2.72 7.61 26.37
CA LEU A 286 3.05 9.02 26.47
C LEU A 286 3.34 9.58 25.08
N PRO A 287 2.44 10.39 24.49
CA PRO A 287 2.78 11.14 23.29
C PRO A 287 4.01 12.03 23.56
N ALA A 288 5.05 11.86 22.75
CA ALA A 288 6.32 12.55 22.91
C ALA A 288 6.88 13.01 21.57
N PRO A 289 6.57 14.24 21.10
CA PRO A 289 7.10 14.79 19.85
C PRO A 289 8.64 14.74 19.79
N SER A 290 9.29 14.89 20.95
CA SER A 290 10.72 14.71 21.16
C SER A 290 10.94 13.65 22.24
N PRO A 291 11.14 12.36 21.90
CA PRO A 291 11.23 11.29 22.88
C PRO A 291 12.40 11.40 23.86
N LEU A 292 13.57 11.89 23.41
CA LEU A 292 14.79 11.89 24.23
C LEU A 292 14.68 12.68 25.54
N PRO A 293 14.13 13.90 25.59
CA PRO A 293 13.92 14.63 26.86
C PRO A 293 12.99 13.87 27.80
N MET A 294 11.92 13.28 27.29
CA MET A 294 10.95 12.53 28.08
C MET A 294 11.56 11.24 28.62
N LEU A 295 12.34 10.49 27.81
CA LEU A 295 13.08 9.32 28.26
C LEU A 295 14.04 9.63 29.40
N ARG A 296 14.75 10.76 29.34
CA ARG A 296 15.63 11.19 30.44
C ARG A 296 14.85 11.43 31.72
N ILE A 297 13.71 12.12 31.66
CA ILE A 297 12.86 12.36 32.82
C ILE A 297 12.35 11.04 33.43
N LEU A 298 11.92 10.10 32.59
CA LEU A 298 11.46 8.79 33.05
C LEU A 298 12.59 7.95 33.65
N ALA A 299 13.79 7.97 33.06
CA ALA A 299 14.94 7.26 33.56
C ALA A 299 15.40 7.83 34.92
N ASP A 300 15.53 9.16 35.04
CA ASP A 300 15.92 9.80 36.30
C ASP A 300 14.90 9.53 37.42
N TRP A 301 13.60 9.55 37.09
CA TRP A 301 12.54 9.21 38.04
C TRP A 301 12.60 7.75 38.49
N ALA A 302 12.78 6.82 37.54
CA ALA A 302 12.87 5.39 37.82
C ALA A 302 14.09 5.07 38.71
N ASP A 303 15.23 5.64 38.40
CA ASP A 303 16.46 5.45 39.18
C ASP A 303 16.33 5.98 40.62
N GLN A 304 15.78 7.18 40.80
CA GLN A 304 15.60 7.80 42.12
C GLN A 304 14.63 7.03 43.02
N ALA A 305 13.58 6.44 42.40
CA ALA A 305 12.57 5.69 43.14
C ALA A 305 12.83 4.20 43.21
N GLY A 306 13.89 3.69 42.56
CA GLY A 306 14.25 2.27 42.52
C GLY A 306 13.22 1.45 41.71
N HIS A 307 12.58 2.05 40.71
CA HIS A 307 11.60 1.41 39.86
C HIS A 307 12.26 0.81 38.60
N ASP A 308 11.77 -0.34 38.16
CA ASP A 308 12.13 -0.96 36.87
C ASP A 308 11.04 -0.68 35.83
N LEU A 309 11.36 0.10 34.80
CA LEU A 309 10.46 0.35 33.67
C LEU A 309 10.55 -0.80 32.68
N ARG A 310 9.57 -1.69 32.72
CA ARG A 310 9.51 -2.84 31.83
C ARG A 310 8.85 -2.47 30.51
N ASP A 311 9.25 -3.19 29.46
CA ASP A 311 8.70 -3.05 28.12
C ASP A 311 8.79 -1.59 27.61
N LEU A 312 9.86 -0.87 28.00
CA LEU A 312 10.07 0.52 27.55
C LEU A 312 10.41 0.55 26.07
N GLU A 313 9.53 1.13 25.30
CA GLU A 313 9.64 1.25 23.84
C GLU A 313 9.40 2.69 23.41
N VAL A 314 10.14 3.15 22.39
CA VAL A 314 9.84 4.37 21.66
C VAL A 314 9.14 3.98 20.36
N ARG A 315 7.82 4.12 20.34
CA ARG A 315 7.00 3.79 19.19
C ARG A 315 7.02 4.96 18.20
N ARG A 316 7.48 4.69 16.98
CA ARG A 316 7.31 5.62 15.88
C ARG A 316 5.87 5.52 15.38
N PRO A 317 5.25 6.66 15.05
CA PRO A 317 3.90 6.62 14.48
C PRO A 317 3.92 5.92 13.13
N THR A 318 2.85 5.21 12.84
CA THR A 318 2.61 4.46 11.60
C THR A 318 1.56 5.15 10.74
N LEU A 319 1.40 4.67 9.49
CA LEU A 319 0.30 5.12 8.64
C LEU A 319 -1.07 4.75 9.24
N GLU A 320 -1.14 3.68 10.04
CA GLU A 320 -2.33 3.30 10.79
C GLU A 320 -2.73 4.33 11.83
N ASP A 321 -1.76 4.79 12.63
CA ASP A 321 -1.99 5.88 13.59
C ASP A 321 -2.51 7.15 12.89
N ALA A 322 -1.93 7.48 11.73
CA ALA A 322 -2.36 8.63 10.93
C ALA A 322 -3.76 8.43 10.33
N TYR A 323 -4.09 7.23 9.88
CA TYR A 323 -5.39 6.88 9.33
C TYR A 323 -6.50 7.01 10.39
N LEU A 324 -6.32 6.45 11.58
CA LEU A 324 -7.28 6.54 12.69
C LEU A 324 -7.56 8.00 13.07
N GLN A 325 -6.52 8.84 13.09
CA GLN A 325 -6.70 10.29 13.33
C GLN A 325 -7.49 10.98 12.22
N LEU A 326 -7.27 10.60 10.95
CA LEU A 326 -7.95 11.19 9.79
C LEU A 326 -9.43 10.81 9.71
N THR A 327 -9.77 9.58 10.11
CA THR A 327 -11.13 9.02 9.99
C THR A 327 -11.97 9.19 11.25
N GLY A 328 -11.34 9.51 12.38
CA GLY A 328 -12.01 9.57 13.70
C GLY A 328 -12.41 8.19 14.23
N GLU A 329 -11.87 7.12 13.63
CA GLU A 329 -12.06 5.75 14.12
C GLU A 329 -11.14 5.51 15.31
N THR A 330 -11.64 4.82 16.34
CA THR A 330 -10.83 4.35 17.47
C THR A 330 -10.24 2.99 17.15
N ASP A 331 -8.98 2.76 17.54
CA ASP A 331 -8.28 1.50 17.39
C ASP A 331 -9.14 0.34 17.97
N PRO A 332 -9.47 -0.70 17.17
CA PRO A 332 -10.26 -1.83 17.66
C PRO A 332 -9.55 -2.63 18.76
N GLU A 333 -8.23 -2.53 18.92
CA GLU A 333 -7.47 -3.14 20.04
C GLU A 333 -7.59 -2.34 21.34
N THR A 334 -8.06 -1.08 21.30
CA THR A 334 -8.24 -0.22 22.48
C THR A 334 -9.70 -0.05 22.89
N ALA A 335 -10.64 -0.72 22.22
CA ALA A 335 -12.04 -0.73 22.62
C ALA A 335 -12.23 -1.58 23.89
N PRO A 336 -13.00 -1.11 24.90
CA PRO A 336 -13.16 -1.74 26.20
C PRO A 336 -13.89 -3.09 26.16
#